data_9d1a95b9eff7b70a6e0a59207cb3602c
#
_entry.id   9d1a95b9eff7b70a6e0a59207cb3602c
#
_cell.length_a   1.000
_cell.length_b   1.000
_cell.length_c   1.000
_cell.angle_alpha   90.00
_cell.angle_beta   90.00
_cell.angle_gamma   90.00
#
_symmetry.space_group_name_H-M   'P 1'
#
loop_
_entity.id
_entity.type
_entity.pdbx_description
1 polymer ?
#
loop_
_entity_poly.entity_id
_entity_poly.type
_entity_poly.pdbx_seq_one_letter_code
_entity_poly.pdbx_strand_id
1 'polypeptide(L)'
;MAVYKLFPDKDNYIFTEVPQANAGYDEMIELGSYPVLGVGQTARILVHFKDTEIADVINNKVGSTNFSASLNIKLASAYETPASHSVHAYPIFQYWDGGVGKYGDEPYDKWGCTWRYAGAENTNSWTLPHNSVSMSSGVTGSYNATYPGGGNYYTGSGGYVLHTSQSFETNDDLDLNVDVTN
;
A
#
# COMPACT_ATOMS: atom_id res chain seq x y z
N MET A 1 6.16 19.69 -22.54
CA MET A 1 5.27 19.12 -21.49
C MET A 1 5.99 19.32 -20.17
N ALA A 2 5.33 19.92 -19.17
CA ALA A 2 5.93 20.08 -17.84
C ALA A 2 5.74 18.78 -17.04
N VAL A 3 6.76 18.39 -16.28
CA VAL A 3 6.73 17.23 -15.38
C VAL A 3 6.98 17.73 -13.97
N TYR A 4 6.11 17.37 -13.04
CA TYR A 4 6.25 17.64 -11.63
C TYR A 4 6.41 16.33 -10.89
N LYS A 5 7.31 16.32 -9.89
CA LYS A 5 7.52 15.18 -9.02
C LYS A 5 7.06 15.55 -7.62
N LEU A 6 6.21 14.71 -7.06
CA LEU A 6 5.79 14.77 -5.67
C LEU A 6 6.43 13.60 -4.92
N PHE A 7 6.76 13.84 -3.68
CA PHE A 7 7.29 12.80 -2.80
C PHE A 7 6.27 12.50 -1.71
N PRO A 8 6.16 11.26 -1.25
CA PRO A 8 5.28 10.94 -0.14
C PRO A 8 5.69 11.73 1.11
N ASP A 9 4.71 12.20 1.86
CA ASP A 9 4.91 12.85 3.15
C ASP A 9 4.84 11.85 4.31
N LYS A 10 4.34 10.67 4.05
CA LYS A 10 4.44 9.50 4.93
C LYS A 10 4.31 8.22 4.12
N ASP A 11 5.01 7.22 4.57
CA ASP A 11 4.95 5.85 4.08
C ASP A 11 5.04 4.87 5.25
N ASN A 12 4.69 3.65 5.00
CA ASN A 12 4.81 2.55 5.93
C ASN A 12 4.63 1.24 5.15
N TYR A 13 5.00 0.12 5.75
CA TYR A 13 4.48 -1.17 5.34
C TYR A 13 3.87 -1.90 6.52
N ILE A 14 2.80 -2.63 6.24
CA ILE A 14 2.04 -3.38 7.22
C ILE A 14 2.10 -4.86 6.87
N PHE A 15 2.30 -5.71 7.86
CA PHE A 15 2.60 -7.11 7.62
C PHE A 15 1.93 -8.04 8.63
N THR A 16 1.59 -9.26 8.16
CA THR A 16 0.88 -10.25 8.97
C THR A 16 1.77 -11.01 9.93
N GLU A 17 3.08 -11.02 9.72
CA GLU A 17 4.03 -11.76 10.56
C GLU A 17 4.03 -11.23 11.99
N VAL A 18 4.08 -9.91 12.13
CA VAL A 18 3.96 -9.22 13.42
C VAL A 18 2.87 -8.14 13.31
N PRO A 19 1.59 -8.53 13.38
CA PRO A 19 0.48 -7.67 12.97
C PRO A 19 0.22 -6.48 13.90
N GLN A 20 1.00 -6.31 14.94
CA GLN A 20 0.95 -5.21 15.89
C GLN A 20 2.15 -4.26 15.78
N ALA A 21 3.18 -4.61 15.01
CA ALA A 21 4.35 -3.79 14.86
C ALA A 21 4.11 -2.69 13.82
N ASN A 22 4.63 -1.50 14.11
CA ASN A 22 4.72 -0.39 13.18
C ASN A 22 6.12 -0.40 12.55
N ALA A 23 6.20 -0.04 11.28
CA ALA A 23 7.44 0.04 10.51
C ALA A 23 7.59 1.36 9.73
N GLY A 24 6.93 2.43 10.20
CA GLY A 24 6.91 3.72 9.52
C GLY A 24 8.23 4.49 9.53
N TYR A 25 9.25 3.98 10.18
CA TYR A 25 10.58 4.58 10.22
C TYR A 25 11.66 3.68 9.59
N ASP A 26 11.25 2.63 8.92
CA ASP A 26 12.18 1.82 8.13
C ASP A 26 12.62 2.57 6.87
N GLU A 27 13.87 2.41 6.54
CA GLU A 27 14.47 3.02 5.34
C GLU A 27 14.05 2.32 4.04
N MET A 28 13.56 1.08 4.15
CA MET A 28 13.04 0.30 3.04
C MET A 28 11.68 -0.26 3.41
N ILE A 29 10.74 -0.16 2.50
CA ILE A 29 9.39 -0.72 2.66
C ILE A 29 9.29 -2.03 1.90
N GLU A 30 8.62 -3.01 2.50
CA GLU A 30 8.50 -4.34 1.94
C GLU A 30 7.12 -4.59 1.32
N LEU A 31 7.13 -5.25 0.17
CA LEU A 31 5.95 -5.76 -0.49
C LEU A 31 6.14 -7.25 -0.77
N GLY A 32 5.23 -8.07 -0.31
CA GLY A 32 5.37 -9.48 -0.59
C GLY A 32 4.26 -10.36 -0.05
N SER A 33 4.28 -11.60 -0.53
CA SER A 33 3.49 -12.69 0.01
C SER A 33 4.34 -13.93 -0.02
N TYR A 34 4.62 -14.49 1.13
CA TYR A 34 5.50 -15.66 1.27
C TYR A 34 4.99 -16.62 2.35
N PRO A 35 5.23 -17.93 2.22
CA PRO A 35 4.84 -18.88 3.21
C PRO A 35 5.88 -18.98 4.34
N VAL A 36 5.44 -18.83 5.59
CA VAL A 36 6.23 -19.14 6.77
C VAL A 36 5.56 -20.31 7.49
N LEU A 37 6.26 -21.44 7.62
CA LEU A 37 5.74 -22.66 8.26
C LEU A 37 4.37 -23.10 7.71
N GLY A 38 4.12 -22.89 6.41
CA GLY A 38 2.86 -23.23 5.75
C GLY A 38 1.73 -22.21 5.95
N VAL A 39 1.98 -21.10 6.63
CA VAL A 39 1.05 -19.98 6.77
C VAL A 39 1.49 -18.87 5.81
N GLY A 40 0.58 -18.42 4.95
CA GLY A 40 0.86 -17.28 4.05
C GLY A 40 1.05 -16.01 4.86
N GLN A 41 2.21 -15.38 4.72
CA GLN A 41 2.49 -14.05 5.24
C GLN A 41 2.31 -13.03 4.11
N THR A 42 1.88 -11.85 4.46
CA THR A 42 1.65 -10.77 3.49
C THR A 42 2.16 -9.46 4.05
N ALA A 43 2.91 -8.73 3.23
CA ALA A 43 3.29 -7.35 3.48
C ALA A 43 2.65 -6.45 2.43
N ARG A 44 2.19 -5.27 2.83
CA ARG A 44 1.59 -4.24 1.98
C ARG A 44 2.24 -2.90 2.24
N ILE A 45 2.50 -2.17 1.18
CA ILE A 45 3.02 -0.81 1.23
C ILE A 45 1.86 0.18 1.32
N LEU A 46 2.00 1.17 2.18
CA LEU A 46 1.14 2.34 2.29
C LEU A 46 1.96 3.58 1.94
N VAL A 47 1.46 4.43 1.06
CA VAL A 47 2.08 5.72 0.73
C VAL A 47 1.02 6.82 0.76
N HIS A 48 1.38 8.00 1.21
CA HIS A 48 0.52 9.16 1.22
C HIS A 48 1.26 10.38 0.66
N PHE A 49 0.56 11.16 -0.13
CA PHE A 49 1.04 12.43 -0.68
C PHE A 49 0.14 13.55 -0.18
N LYS A 50 0.70 14.69 0.12
CA LYS A 50 -0.09 15.83 0.63
C LYS A 50 -1.11 16.30 -0.38
N ASP A 51 -2.38 16.27 0.00
CA ASP A 51 -3.50 16.74 -0.83
C ASP A 51 -3.30 18.19 -1.29
N THR A 52 -2.74 19.03 -0.43
CA THR A 52 -2.48 20.45 -0.77
C THR A 52 -1.41 20.62 -1.85
N GLU A 53 -0.39 19.77 -1.88
CA GLU A 53 0.64 19.78 -2.92
C GLU A 53 0.08 19.23 -4.24
N ILE A 54 -0.69 18.16 -4.20
CA ILE A 54 -1.40 17.62 -5.36
C ILE A 54 -2.32 18.69 -5.95
N ALA A 55 -3.13 19.33 -5.10
CA ALA A 55 -4.06 20.37 -5.52
C ALA A 55 -3.33 21.58 -6.12
N ASP A 56 -2.21 22.02 -5.56
CA ASP A 56 -1.41 23.12 -6.11
C ASP A 56 -0.86 22.77 -7.51
N VAL A 57 -0.31 21.57 -7.66
CA VAL A 57 0.22 21.13 -8.96
C VAL A 57 -0.91 21.06 -10.00
N ILE A 58 -2.04 20.45 -9.68
CA ILE A 58 -3.16 20.30 -10.61
C ILE A 58 -3.75 21.67 -10.96
N ASN A 59 -4.05 22.51 -9.98
CA ASN A 59 -4.79 23.75 -10.21
C ASN A 59 -3.92 24.86 -10.76
N ASN A 60 -2.66 24.95 -10.34
CA ASN A 60 -1.80 26.10 -10.60
C ASN A 60 -0.65 25.84 -11.57
N LYS A 61 -0.32 24.57 -11.85
CA LYS A 61 0.87 24.24 -12.66
C LYS A 61 0.53 23.50 -13.95
N VAL A 62 -0.28 22.43 -13.88
CA VAL A 62 -0.56 21.58 -15.05
C VAL A 62 -1.96 21.80 -15.64
N GLY A 63 -2.91 22.25 -14.84
CA GLY A 63 -4.32 22.38 -15.22
C GLY A 63 -5.10 21.08 -15.03
N SER A 64 -6.38 21.22 -14.68
CA SER A 64 -7.23 20.10 -14.26
C SER A 64 -7.77 19.21 -15.39
N THR A 65 -7.52 19.53 -16.64
CA THR A 65 -8.19 18.87 -17.77
C THR A 65 -7.32 17.97 -18.62
N ASN A 66 -6.00 18.10 -18.56
CA ASN A 66 -5.09 17.37 -19.44
C ASN A 66 -3.78 17.00 -18.71
N PHE A 67 -3.88 16.25 -17.63
CA PHE A 67 -2.71 15.71 -16.94
C PHE A 67 -2.80 14.18 -16.86
N SER A 68 -1.66 13.56 -16.67
CA SER A 68 -1.55 12.17 -16.22
C SER A 68 -0.68 12.11 -14.98
N ALA A 69 -1.01 11.21 -14.08
CA ALA A 69 -0.26 10.96 -12.87
C ALA A 69 0.21 9.50 -12.82
N SER A 70 1.46 9.28 -12.45
CA SER A 70 2.01 7.93 -12.28
C SER A 70 2.61 7.77 -10.89
N LEU A 71 2.29 6.67 -10.24
CA LEU A 71 2.98 6.22 -9.03
C LEU A 71 4.22 5.45 -9.43
N ASN A 72 5.38 5.89 -8.95
CA ASN A 72 6.65 5.24 -9.21
C ASN A 72 7.25 4.77 -7.88
N ILE A 73 7.54 3.47 -7.78
CA ILE A 73 8.25 2.88 -6.64
C ILE A 73 9.46 2.13 -7.19
N LYS A 74 10.63 2.43 -6.64
CA LYS A 74 11.88 1.81 -7.05
C LYS A 74 12.17 0.56 -6.23
N LEU A 75 12.53 -0.52 -6.91
CA LEU A 75 12.97 -1.72 -6.27
C LEU A 75 14.41 -1.56 -5.77
N ALA A 76 14.62 -1.77 -4.47
CA ALA A 76 15.96 -1.82 -3.89
C ALA A 76 16.56 -3.22 -4.01
N SER A 77 15.77 -4.25 -3.75
CA SER A 77 16.16 -5.66 -3.93
C SER A 77 14.92 -6.54 -4.09
N ALA A 78 15.09 -7.66 -4.76
CA ALA A 78 14.06 -8.68 -4.89
C ALA A 78 14.59 -10.03 -4.41
N TYR A 79 13.75 -10.80 -3.75
CA TYR A 79 14.07 -12.13 -3.28
C TYR A 79 12.93 -13.08 -3.65
N GLU A 80 13.26 -14.22 -4.26
CA GLU A 80 12.31 -15.27 -4.63
C GLU A 80 11.06 -14.77 -5.41
N THR A 81 11.26 -13.88 -6.37
CA THR A 81 10.15 -13.38 -7.20
C THR A 81 9.61 -14.52 -8.07
N PRO A 82 8.27 -14.69 -8.16
CA PRO A 82 7.67 -15.60 -9.12
C PRO A 82 8.02 -15.24 -10.56
N ALA A 83 8.01 -16.24 -11.45
CA ALA A 83 8.28 -16.05 -12.87
C ALA A 83 7.30 -15.05 -13.53
N SER A 84 6.10 -14.96 -12.98
CA SER A 84 5.08 -13.97 -13.40
C SER A 84 4.26 -13.58 -12.17
N HIS A 85 4.05 -12.28 -11.98
CA HIS A 85 3.25 -11.74 -10.89
C HIS A 85 2.69 -10.36 -11.25
N SER A 86 1.75 -9.88 -10.45
CA SER A 86 1.20 -8.54 -10.60
C SER A 86 1.19 -7.80 -9.28
N VAL A 87 1.57 -6.53 -9.31
CA VAL A 87 1.45 -5.60 -8.19
C VAL A 87 0.25 -4.70 -8.45
N HIS A 88 -0.60 -4.56 -7.44
CA HIS A 88 -1.81 -3.77 -7.49
C HIS A 88 -1.72 -2.56 -6.57
N ALA A 89 -2.13 -1.40 -7.05
CA ALA A 89 -2.26 -0.18 -6.25
C ALA A 89 -3.74 0.17 -6.06
N TYR A 90 -4.13 0.41 -4.83
CA TYR A 90 -5.49 0.77 -4.43
C TYR A 90 -5.51 2.07 -3.63
N PRO A 91 -6.45 2.96 -3.84
CA PRO A 91 -6.63 4.10 -2.95
C PRO A 91 -7.07 3.63 -1.56
N ILE A 92 -6.49 4.25 -0.53
CA ILE A 92 -6.85 4.04 0.86
C ILE A 92 -8.06 4.91 1.20
N PHE A 93 -9.09 4.30 1.77
CA PHE A 93 -10.31 4.98 2.17
C PHE A 93 -10.22 5.63 3.55
N GLN A 94 -9.41 5.06 4.43
CA GLN A 94 -9.31 5.47 5.84
C GLN A 94 -8.00 6.22 6.09
N TYR A 95 -8.09 7.32 6.83
CA TYR A 95 -6.89 8.00 7.33
C TYR A 95 -6.07 7.04 8.20
N TRP A 96 -4.74 7.13 8.08
CA TRP A 96 -3.79 6.31 8.81
C TRP A 96 -2.57 7.13 9.25
N ASP A 97 -1.94 6.69 10.33
CA ASP A 97 -0.74 7.31 10.88
C ASP A 97 0.51 6.54 10.47
N GLY A 98 1.55 7.23 10.01
CA GLY A 98 2.81 6.59 9.60
C GLY A 98 3.47 5.85 10.76
N GLY A 99 3.64 6.55 11.87
CA GLY A 99 4.36 6.03 13.03
C GLY A 99 5.87 6.22 12.94
N VAL A 100 6.57 5.69 13.93
CA VAL A 100 8.02 5.86 14.09
C VAL A 100 8.75 4.55 14.46
N GLY A 101 8.05 3.43 14.38
CA GLY A 101 8.62 2.11 14.66
C GLY A 101 9.45 1.56 13.51
N LYS A 102 10.28 0.58 13.84
CA LYS A 102 11.03 -0.23 12.89
C LYS A 102 10.69 -1.71 13.06
N TYR A 103 10.77 -2.47 11.98
CA TYR A 103 10.46 -3.90 11.98
C TYR A 103 11.20 -4.71 13.06
N GLY A 104 12.45 -4.36 13.32
CA GLY A 104 13.29 -5.06 14.29
C GLY A 104 13.25 -4.55 15.71
N ASP A 105 12.38 -3.60 16.02
CA ASP A 105 12.30 -3.01 17.37
C ASP A 105 11.80 -4.04 18.40
N GLU A 106 12.43 -4.06 19.57
CA GLU A 106 12.01 -4.83 20.73
C GLU A 106 12.03 -3.97 22.01
N PRO A 107 10.89 -3.68 22.62
CA PRO A 107 9.53 -4.09 22.22
C PRO A 107 9.06 -3.34 20.95
N TYR A 108 8.17 -3.96 20.19
CA TYR A 108 7.61 -3.34 18.99
C TYR A 108 6.95 -2.00 19.31
N ASP A 109 7.23 -1.00 18.45
CA ASP A 109 6.50 0.25 18.51
C ASP A 109 5.06 0.02 18.00
N LYS A 110 4.10 0.53 18.77
CA LYS A 110 2.66 0.39 18.52
C LYS A 110 1.98 1.72 18.16
N TRP A 111 2.77 2.77 18.01
CA TRP A 111 2.31 4.07 17.58
C TRP A 111 2.39 4.17 16.06
N GLY A 112 1.25 4.45 15.44
CA GLY A 112 1.11 4.46 13.99
C GLY A 112 0.37 3.24 13.46
N CYS A 113 0.21 3.18 12.14
CA CYS A 113 -0.52 2.09 11.53
C CYS A 113 0.28 0.78 11.57
N THR A 114 -0.47 -0.29 11.69
CA THR A 114 0.00 -1.67 11.74
C THR A 114 -0.92 -2.52 10.88
N TRP A 115 -0.71 -3.81 10.79
CA TRP A 115 -1.69 -4.68 10.11
C TRP A 115 -3.09 -4.57 10.72
N ARG A 116 -3.20 -4.43 12.04
CA ARG A 116 -4.49 -4.40 12.75
C ARG A 116 -5.12 -3.01 12.84
N TYR A 117 -4.33 -1.98 12.91
CA TYR A 117 -4.79 -0.63 13.25
C TYR A 117 -4.33 0.39 12.21
N ALA A 118 -5.17 1.37 11.93
CA ALA A 118 -4.84 2.52 11.11
C ALA A 118 -4.04 3.59 11.88
N GLY A 119 -4.01 3.50 13.19
CA GLY A 119 -3.29 4.40 14.10
C GLY A 119 -2.77 3.64 15.31
N ALA A 120 -2.57 4.31 16.42
CA ALA A 120 -2.07 3.69 17.65
C ALA A 120 -2.91 2.50 18.09
N GLU A 121 -2.27 1.53 18.72
CA GLU A 121 -2.88 0.28 19.17
C GLU A 121 -4.20 0.52 19.93
N ASN A 122 -5.24 -0.21 19.56
CA ASN A 122 -6.59 -0.18 20.14
C ASN A 122 -7.35 1.16 19.99
N THR A 123 -6.84 2.12 19.24
CA THR A 123 -7.51 3.42 19.09
C THR A 123 -8.23 3.60 17.76
N ASN A 124 -7.72 3.03 16.69
CA ASN A 124 -8.25 3.23 15.36
C ASN A 124 -8.06 1.96 14.50
N SER A 125 -8.91 0.98 14.71
CA SER A 125 -8.89 -0.24 13.89
C SER A 125 -9.18 0.08 12.43
N TRP A 126 -8.61 -0.69 11.51
CA TRP A 126 -9.08 -0.67 10.14
C TRP A 126 -10.54 -1.05 10.14
N THR A 127 -11.38 -0.15 9.64
CA THR A 127 -12.77 -0.50 9.38
C THR A 127 -12.75 -1.53 8.27
N LEU A 128 -13.35 -2.68 8.50
CA LEU A 128 -13.42 -3.71 7.48
C LEU A 128 -13.85 -3.07 6.17
N PRO A 129 -13.15 -3.33 5.06
CA PRO A 129 -13.63 -2.91 3.76
C PRO A 129 -15.07 -3.38 3.68
N HIS A 130 -15.94 -2.52 3.23
CA HIS A 130 -17.34 -2.87 3.07
C HIS A 130 -17.42 -4.28 2.52
N ASN A 131 -17.90 -5.21 3.32
CA ASN A 131 -17.84 -6.66 3.13
C ASN A 131 -18.46 -7.18 1.83
N SER A 132 -18.90 -6.31 0.99
CA SER A 132 -19.48 -6.59 -0.30
C SER A 132 -18.47 -6.77 -1.41
N VAL A 133 -17.20 -6.55 -1.15
CA VAL A 133 -16.20 -6.91 -2.14
C VAL A 133 -15.84 -8.35 -1.91
N SER A 134 -16.58 -9.18 -2.56
CA SER A 134 -16.10 -10.48 -2.98
C SER A 134 -14.67 -10.29 -3.48
N MET A 135 -13.72 -10.76 -2.74
CA MET A 135 -12.34 -10.96 -3.20
C MET A 135 -12.40 -12.07 -4.24
N SER A 136 -13.16 -11.83 -5.30
CA SER A 136 -13.26 -12.76 -6.39
C SER A 136 -11.98 -12.65 -7.17
N SER A 137 -11.23 -13.71 -7.08
CA SER A 137 -10.22 -14.14 -8.02
C SER A 137 -9.14 -13.14 -8.37
N GLY A 138 -8.02 -13.27 -7.74
CA GLY A 138 -6.77 -12.70 -8.17
C GLY A 138 -6.11 -11.71 -7.21
N VAL A 139 -6.84 -10.97 -6.41
CA VAL A 139 -6.28 -10.29 -5.26
C VAL A 139 -6.45 -11.23 -4.06
N THR A 140 -5.68 -12.26 -4.05
CA THR A 140 -5.50 -13.09 -2.86
C THR A 140 -4.60 -12.37 -1.87
N GLY A 141 -5.04 -11.21 -1.42
CA GLY A 141 -4.73 -10.87 -0.07
C GLY A 141 -5.48 -11.91 0.75
N SER A 142 -4.81 -12.98 1.10
CA SER A 142 -5.38 -13.98 1.97
C SER A 142 -5.85 -13.25 3.20
N TYR A 143 -7.16 -13.03 3.29
CA TYR A 143 -7.78 -12.64 4.53
C TYR A 143 -7.53 -13.82 5.47
N ASN A 144 -6.45 -13.74 6.20
CA ASN A 144 -6.27 -14.65 7.30
C ASN A 144 -7.28 -14.22 8.35
N ALA A 145 -8.37 -14.98 8.49
CA ALA A 145 -9.41 -14.72 9.49
C ALA A 145 -8.84 -14.66 10.92
N THR A 146 -7.63 -15.15 11.12
CA THR A 146 -6.91 -15.09 12.38
C THR A 146 -6.36 -13.68 12.67
N TYR A 147 -6.12 -12.87 11.64
CA TYR A 147 -5.59 -11.52 11.80
C TYR A 147 -6.36 -10.54 10.92
N PRO A 148 -7.55 -10.07 11.35
CA PRO A 148 -8.29 -9.06 10.62
C PRO A 148 -7.46 -7.77 10.54
N GLY A 149 -7.51 -7.09 9.39
CA GLY A 149 -6.75 -5.86 9.16
C GLY A 149 -6.24 -5.76 7.72
N GLY A 150 -5.06 -5.20 7.56
CA GLY A 150 -4.39 -5.11 6.26
C GLY A 150 -4.78 -3.89 5.44
N GLY A 151 -5.27 -2.85 6.07
CA GLY A 151 -5.69 -1.60 5.43
C GLY A 151 -7.16 -1.61 5.02
N ASN A 152 -7.73 -0.42 4.95
CA ASN A 152 -9.06 -0.18 4.41
C ASN A 152 -8.93 0.55 3.07
N TYR A 153 -9.00 -0.18 1.98
CA TYR A 153 -8.79 0.33 0.64
C TYR A 153 -10.08 0.22 -0.20
N TYR A 154 -10.18 1.12 -1.15
CA TYR A 154 -11.34 1.19 -2.02
C TYR A 154 -11.23 0.15 -3.13
N THR A 155 -12.19 -0.73 -3.23
CA THR A 155 -12.20 -1.82 -4.21
C THR A 155 -13.22 -1.62 -5.33
N GLY A 156 -13.90 -0.46 -5.33
CA GLY A 156 -14.87 -0.11 -6.36
C GLY A 156 -16.18 -0.88 -6.25
N SER A 157 -17.10 -0.46 -5.40
CA SER A 157 -18.51 -0.87 -5.52
C SER A 157 -19.22 0.04 -6.54
N GLY A 158 -20.05 -0.52 -7.39
CA GLY A 158 -20.85 0.25 -8.35
C GLY A 158 -20.22 0.47 -9.73
N GLY A 159 -19.26 -0.36 -10.11
CA GLY A 159 -18.71 -0.37 -11.49
C GLY A 159 -17.50 0.54 -11.70
N TYR A 160 -17.01 1.20 -10.68
CA TYR A 160 -15.76 1.95 -10.74
C TYR A 160 -14.61 1.08 -10.23
N VAL A 161 -13.73 0.69 -11.13
CA VAL A 161 -12.46 0.04 -10.77
C VAL A 161 -11.49 1.16 -10.41
N LEU A 162 -11.30 1.40 -9.12
CA LEU A 162 -10.35 2.40 -8.63
C LEU A 162 -9.02 1.76 -8.25
N HIS A 163 -8.58 0.76 -8.98
CA HIS A 163 -7.25 0.21 -8.79
C HIS A 163 -6.51 0.17 -10.12
N THR A 164 -5.22 0.23 -10.02
CA THR A 164 -4.33 0.01 -11.15
C THR A 164 -3.35 -1.11 -10.83
N SER A 165 -2.76 -1.71 -11.85
CA SER A 165 -1.81 -2.80 -11.65
C SER A 165 -0.74 -2.81 -12.73
N GLN A 166 0.40 -3.37 -12.38
CA GLN A 166 1.48 -3.70 -13.31
C GLN A 166 1.82 -5.18 -13.17
N SER A 167 1.90 -5.86 -14.30
CA SER A 167 2.35 -7.25 -14.37
C SER A 167 3.84 -7.28 -14.70
N PHE A 168 4.52 -8.26 -14.15
CA PHE A 168 5.95 -8.50 -14.32
C PHE A 168 6.19 -9.94 -14.78
N GLU A 169 7.13 -10.11 -15.67
CA GLU A 169 7.63 -11.39 -16.17
C GLU A 169 9.09 -11.60 -15.72
N THR A 170 9.63 -12.77 -15.91
CA THR A 170 10.92 -13.23 -15.36
C THR A 170 12.12 -12.28 -15.58
N ASN A 171 12.11 -11.49 -16.63
CA ASN A 171 13.24 -10.63 -17.00
C ASN A 171 12.88 -9.13 -16.98
N ASP A 172 11.75 -8.76 -16.44
CA ASP A 172 11.33 -7.36 -16.38
C ASP A 172 12.16 -6.58 -15.36
N ASP A 173 12.25 -5.28 -15.59
CA ASP A 173 12.60 -4.32 -14.55
C ASP A 173 11.44 -4.28 -13.55
N LEU A 174 11.72 -4.62 -12.30
CA LEU A 174 10.71 -4.73 -11.25
C LEU A 174 10.34 -3.39 -10.62
N ASP A 175 10.78 -2.26 -11.19
CA ASP A 175 10.32 -0.94 -10.77
C ASP A 175 8.83 -0.76 -11.09
N LEU A 176 8.05 -0.38 -10.10
CA LEU A 176 6.64 -0.09 -10.29
C LEU A 176 6.46 1.27 -10.95
N ASN A 177 5.68 1.31 -12.02
CA ASN A 177 5.23 2.53 -12.68
C ASN A 177 3.80 2.34 -13.17
N VAL A 178 2.84 2.79 -12.37
CA VAL A 178 1.41 2.62 -12.67
C VAL A 178 0.69 3.96 -12.82
N ASP A 179 -0.23 4.02 -13.78
CA ASP A 179 -1.09 5.18 -13.98
C ASP A 179 -2.12 5.27 -12.84
N VAL A 180 -2.12 6.40 -12.16
CA VAL A 180 -3.04 6.72 -11.05
C VAL A 180 -3.84 8.01 -11.34
N THR A 181 -4.07 8.31 -12.59
CA THR A 181 -4.75 9.54 -13.04
C THR A 181 -6.23 9.59 -12.62
N ASN A 182 -6.89 8.45 -12.42
CA ASN A 182 -8.33 8.33 -12.16
C ASN A 182 -8.70 8.53 -10.70
#